data_178a308ac1ab35c73cd673f2dafbe511
#
_entry.id   178a308ac1ab35c73cd673f2dafbe511
#
_cell.length_a   1.000
_cell.length_b   1.000
_cell.length_c   1.000
_cell.angle_alpha   90.00
_cell.angle_beta   90.00
_cell.angle_gamma   90.00
#
_symmetry.space_group_name_H-M   'P 1'
#
loop_
_entity.id
_entity.type
_entity.pdbx_description
1 polymer ?
#
loop_
_entity_poly.entity_id
_entity_poly.type
_entity_poly.pdbx_seq_one_letter_code
_entity_poly.pdbx_strand_id
1 'polypeptide(L)'
;MKKKRIVKLEPQTVELFAEVLSKLRPPPPLTGSQWADRYRVLSAESSAEPGRWHTEKAPYQRAIMDAIGDPHVRSVVVMSAAQIGKTDAFILNPLGYYMDYAPCPVMCMQPTLDMGQTLSKDRIAPMIRDTPRLTGLVDTKSRYAGNTVMKKNFPGGHITIVGANSPSSLASRPIKVLLADEIDRYPKSAGTEGDPLDLAKKRQTTFWDYKTVMVSTPTIKGDSRIEDAYLLSTQEEWNVPCPECGAYQPFLWENVKFDKDDLDKGIGYVCRECGCVSNEYRWKEQGKYGKYVAANPGAESRGFHLNTLASTFVGWKEIVTKFIEAKIALDHGNPEQMKVWVNTELGETWEERGIQLEDIELFNRREIYAAEVPDDVLYLTAGVDVQDDRFEVEVVGWGEGTESWGVRYQKIFGDMLSDQVWDDLDNFLLRTWHKADGTAYPLLATCIDSGGHHTDEVYRFAKERLNRRIFAIKGMGGAGVPFIRNPSKNNRVRADLFILGVDAGKTTIYQRLEVKTPGPNYCHFPSNEEAGYTEEYFKGLTAEKKVVRFVKGHLKEYWEIKDKEHKRNEPLDLRNYATAALAISRPVLKKPDADGTPAQPVKKSRGRRQLSGGI
;
A
#
# COMPACT_ATOMS: atom_id res chain seq x y z
N MET A 1 58.33 44.37 39.61
CA MET A 1 58.07 43.10 38.86
C MET A 1 58.57 41.93 39.71
N LYS A 2 57.62 41.13 40.27
CA LYS A 2 58.00 39.91 41.05
C LYS A 2 58.39 38.81 40.02
N LYS A 3 59.63 38.32 40.09
CA LYS A 3 60.13 37.21 39.31
C LYS A 3 59.26 35.97 39.64
N LYS A 4 58.56 35.44 38.64
CA LYS A 4 57.87 34.16 38.75
C LYS A 4 58.90 33.07 39.03
N ARG A 5 58.82 32.42 40.15
CA ARG A 5 59.65 31.27 40.55
C ARG A 5 59.14 30.07 39.67
N ILE A 6 59.96 29.65 38.74
CA ILE A 6 59.67 28.41 38.00
C ILE A 6 60.05 27.25 38.90
N VAL A 7 59.06 26.54 39.43
CA VAL A 7 59.27 25.33 40.22
C VAL A 7 59.52 24.18 39.18
N LYS A 8 60.74 23.66 39.21
CA LYS A 8 61.03 22.40 38.43
C LYS A 8 60.42 21.25 39.26
N LEU A 9 59.44 20.58 38.68
CA LEU A 9 58.90 19.37 39.25
C LEU A 9 59.84 18.18 39.02
N GLU A 10 59.91 17.28 39.99
CA GLU A 10 60.66 16.03 39.88
C GLU A 10 60.06 15.15 38.76
N PRO A 11 60.89 14.39 38.00
CA PRO A 11 60.43 13.55 36.88
C PRO A 11 59.26 12.63 37.28
N GLN A 12 59.30 11.99 38.42
CA GLN A 12 58.25 11.12 38.93
C GLN A 12 56.93 11.88 39.18
N THR A 13 57.01 13.14 39.65
CA THR A 13 55.83 14.00 39.82
C THR A 13 55.22 14.38 38.47
N VAL A 14 56.05 14.63 37.44
CA VAL A 14 55.59 14.90 36.06
C VAL A 14 54.92 13.68 35.44
N GLU A 15 55.48 12.48 35.66
CA GLU A 15 54.88 11.22 35.21
C GLU A 15 53.53 10.96 35.89
N LEU A 16 53.44 11.15 37.22
CA LEU A 16 52.20 10.99 37.96
C LEU A 16 51.11 11.97 37.45
N PHE A 17 51.48 13.25 37.26
CA PHE A 17 50.56 14.24 36.68
C PHE A 17 50.14 13.87 35.26
N ALA A 18 51.05 13.38 34.43
CA ALA A 18 50.74 12.93 33.06
C ALA A 18 49.79 11.73 33.08
N GLU A 19 49.99 10.78 33.98
CA GLU A 19 49.11 9.63 34.18
C GLU A 19 47.70 10.05 34.64
N VAL A 20 47.63 10.92 35.66
CA VAL A 20 46.35 11.47 36.17
C VAL A 20 45.63 12.27 35.08
N LEU A 21 46.34 13.16 34.39
CA LEU A 21 45.78 13.94 33.29
C LEU A 21 45.33 13.06 32.10
N SER A 22 46.04 11.95 31.83
CA SER A 22 45.62 10.99 30.82
C SER A 22 44.30 10.30 31.15
N LYS A 23 44.09 10.01 32.45
CA LYS A 23 42.82 9.43 32.97
C LYS A 23 41.69 10.45 33.02
N LEU A 24 42.00 11.75 33.10
CA LEU A 24 41.04 12.85 33.08
C LEU A 24 40.71 13.35 31.65
N ARG A 25 41.46 12.91 30.62
CA ARG A 25 41.11 13.23 29.25
C ARG A 25 39.75 12.62 28.92
N PRO A 26 38.82 13.40 28.37
CA PRO A 26 37.60 12.82 27.86
C PRO A 26 37.97 11.75 26.82
N PRO A 27 37.22 10.63 26.74
CA PRO A 27 37.44 9.64 25.74
C PRO A 27 37.38 10.30 24.35
N PRO A 28 38.18 9.82 23.37
CA PRO A 28 38.14 10.38 22.02
C PRO A 28 36.70 10.32 21.48
N PRO A 29 36.27 11.36 20.77
CA PRO A 29 34.92 11.39 20.23
C PRO A 29 34.77 10.20 19.26
N LEU A 30 33.88 9.26 19.61
CA LEU A 30 33.53 8.11 18.77
C LEU A 30 32.18 8.35 18.12
N THR A 31 32.07 8.06 16.82
CA THR A 31 30.78 7.98 16.17
C THR A 31 30.06 6.68 16.54
N GLY A 32 28.77 6.58 16.21
CA GLY A 32 27.98 5.37 16.49
C GLY A 32 28.58 4.12 15.83
N SER A 33 29.03 4.24 14.56
CA SER A 33 29.66 3.13 13.85
C SER A 33 31.03 2.75 14.43
N GLN A 34 31.86 3.75 14.78
CA GLN A 34 33.16 3.52 15.41
C GLN A 34 33.06 2.84 16.77
N TRP A 35 32.03 3.21 17.58
CA TRP A 35 31.76 2.53 18.83
C TRP A 35 31.39 1.06 18.58
N ALA A 36 30.50 0.80 17.60
CA ALA A 36 30.09 -0.55 17.26
C ALA A 36 31.26 -1.41 16.77
N ASP A 37 32.06 -0.92 15.80
CA ASP A 37 33.24 -1.63 15.29
C ASP A 37 34.28 -1.93 16.38
N ARG A 38 34.39 -1.05 17.38
CA ARG A 38 35.39 -1.19 18.43
C ARG A 38 34.96 -2.12 19.55
N TYR A 39 33.69 -2.14 19.92
CA TYR A 39 33.24 -2.76 21.17
C TYR A 39 32.12 -3.79 21.01
N ARG A 40 31.27 -3.68 20.00
CA ARG A 40 30.09 -4.53 19.85
C ARG A 40 30.47 -5.97 19.51
N VAL A 41 29.88 -6.90 20.23
CA VAL A 41 29.95 -8.34 19.93
C VAL A 41 28.55 -8.89 19.68
N LEU A 42 28.39 -9.57 18.56
CA LEU A 42 27.17 -10.27 18.17
C LEU A 42 27.09 -11.62 18.89
N SER A 43 25.99 -11.89 19.54
CA SER A 43 25.74 -13.15 20.24
C SER A 43 25.46 -14.29 19.27
N ALA A 44 25.96 -15.49 19.58
CA ALA A 44 25.63 -16.71 18.84
C ALA A 44 24.14 -17.10 18.96
N GLU A 45 23.44 -16.63 19.98
CA GLU A 45 22.01 -16.88 20.17
C GLU A 45 21.13 -16.04 19.24
N SER A 46 21.63 -14.91 18.76
CA SER A 46 20.81 -13.91 18.04
C SER A 46 21.37 -13.48 16.69
N SER A 47 22.51 -14.03 16.26
CA SER A 47 23.14 -13.70 14.96
C SER A 47 23.59 -14.93 14.23
N ALA A 48 23.38 -14.98 12.92
CA ALA A 48 23.92 -16.01 12.04
C ALA A 48 25.45 -15.92 11.92
N GLU A 49 26.03 -14.74 12.16
CA GLU A 49 27.47 -14.49 12.16
C GLU A 49 27.91 -13.94 13.53
N PRO A 50 28.11 -14.79 14.55
CA PRO A 50 28.54 -14.35 15.86
C PRO A 50 29.97 -13.81 15.87
N GLY A 51 30.29 -12.93 16.80
CA GLY A 51 31.62 -12.35 16.92
C GLY A 51 31.61 -10.82 16.87
N ARG A 52 32.75 -10.21 16.57
CA ARG A 52 32.86 -8.77 16.52
C ARG A 52 32.00 -8.16 15.41
N TRP A 53 31.41 -7.02 15.72
CA TRP A 53 30.74 -6.22 14.71
C TRP A 53 31.74 -5.62 13.72
N HIS A 54 31.39 -5.61 12.45
CA HIS A 54 32.15 -5.00 11.36
C HIS A 54 31.20 -4.23 10.43
N THR A 55 31.19 -2.91 10.55
CA THR A 55 30.35 -2.05 9.71
C THR A 55 30.69 -2.18 8.21
N GLU A 56 31.92 -2.59 7.88
CA GLU A 56 32.34 -2.81 6.49
C GLU A 56 31.58 -3.92 5.77
N LYS A 57 30.99 -4.87 6.52
CA LYS A 57 30.14 -5.93 5.94
C LYS A 57 28.86 -5.36 5.33
N ALA A 58 28.36 -4.24 5.86
CA ALA A 58 27.16 -3.55 5.41
C ALA A 58 27.40 -2.02 5.40
N PRO A 59 28.18 -1.51 4.41
CA PRO A 59 28.68 -0.12 4.40
C PRO A 59 27.55 0.92 4.47
N TYR A 60 26.39 0.61 3.93
CA TYR A 60 25.19 1.47 3.96
C TYR A 60 24.68 1.76 5.39
N GLN A 61 25.08 0.99 6.40
CA GLN A 61 24.67 1.22 7.78
C GLN A 61 25.48 2.33 8.47
N ARG A 62 26.71 2.60 8.02
CA ARG A 62 27.66 3.51 8.65
C ARG A 62 27.06 4.90 8.89
N ALA A 63 26.64 5.56 7.81
CA ALA A 63 26.15 6.93 7.88
C ALA A 63 24.88 7.08 8.75
N ILE A 64 24.03 6.06 8.79
CA ILE A 64 22.82 6.04 9.63
C ILE A 64 23.21 5.92 11.11
N MET A 65 24.09 4.99 11.46
CA MET A 65 24.59 4.84 12.84
C MET A 65 25.29 6.11 13.32
N ASP A 66 26.07 6.74 12.46
CA ASP A 66 26.78 7.99 12.79
C ASP A 66 25.81 9.15 12.97
N ALA A 67 24.76 9.27 12.13
CA ALA A 67 23.69 10.26 12.31
C ALA A 67 22.92 10.06 13.63
N ILE A 68 22.71 8.82 14.07
CA ILE A 68 22.09 8.53 15.36
C ILE A 68 23.00 8.98 16.52
N GLY A 69 24.31 8.79 16.40
CA GLY A 69 25.29 9.23 17.40
C GLY A 69 25.63 10.73 17.37
N ASP A 70 25.32 11.44 16.30
CA ASP A 70 25.66 12.86 16.12
C ASP A 70 24.78 13.77 16.97
N PRO A 71 25.34 14.56 17.92
CA PRO A 71 24.56 15.45 18.80
C PRO A 71 23.84 16.59 18.04
N HIS A 72 24.26 16.92 16.83
CA HIS A 72 23.65 17.99 16.02
C HIS A 72 22.40 17.50 15.26
N VAL A 73 22.23 16.20 15.08
CA VAL A 73 21.08 15.59 14.41
C VAL A 73 20.03 15.20 15.45
N ARG A 74 18.88 15.85 15.47
CA ARG A 74 17.82 15.57 16.45
C ARG A 74 16.87 14.46 16.04
N SER A 75 16.64 14.28 14.74
CA SER A 75 15.72 13.27 14.22
C SER A 75 16.34 12.48 13.09
N VAL A 76 16.25 11.16 13.19
CA VAL A 76 16.70 10.20 12.16
C VAL A 76 15.53 9.31 11.78
N VAL A 77 15.26 9.25 10.49
CA VAL A 77 14.18 8.44 9.88
C VAL A 77 14.80 7.38 9.00
N VAL A 78 14.46 6.12 9.18
CA VAL A 78 14.97 5.01 8.37
C VAL A 78 13.80 4.23 7.77
N MET A 79 13.44 4.56 6.55
CA MET A 79 12.48 3.81 5.73
C MET A 79 13.24 2.77 4.93
N SER A 80 12.98 1.49 5.17
CA SER A 80 13.86 0.48 4.58
C SER A 80 13.23 -0.88 4.40
N ALA A 81 13.81 -1.66 3.50
CA ALA A 81 13.55 -3.07 3.31
C ALA A 81 13.76 -3.90 4.59
N ALA A 82 13.27 -5.15 4.60
CA ALA A 82 13.30 -5.99 5.80
C ALA A 82 14.72 -6.50 6.12
N GLN A 83 15.42 -7.12 5.20
CA GLN A 83 16.65 -7.89 5.43
C GLN A 83 17.94 -7.07 5.24
N ILE A 84 18.03 -5.91 5.89
CA ILE A 84 19.20 -5.02 5.83
C ILE A 84 19.95 -4.90 7.16
N GLY A 85 19.58 -5.71 8.17
CA GLY A 85 20.21 -5.66 9.50
C GLY A 85 19.78 -4.48 10.38
N LYS A 86 18.59 -3.91 10.14
CA LYS A 86 18.11 -2.67 10.79
C LYS A 86 18.06 -2.72 12.32
N THR A 87 17.59 -3.82 12.91
CA THR A 87 17.46 -3.93 14.36
C THR A 87 18.82 -3.88 15.07
N ASP A 88 19.82 -4.61 14.57
CA ASP A 88 21.17 -4.57 15.15
C ASP A 88 21.84 -3.22 14.94
N ALA A 89 21.78 -2.69 13.71
CA ALA A 89 22.48 -1.47 13.35
C ALA A 89 21.85 -0.20 13.95
N PHE A 90 20.49 -0.09 13.94
CA PHE A 90 19.80 1.17 14.21
C PHE A 90 19.07 1.19 15.55
N ILE A 91 18.93 0.04 16.23
CA ILE A 91 18.33 -0.05 17.56
C ILE A 91 19.37 -0.54 18.58
N LEU A 92 19.96 -1.73 18.39
CA LEU A 92 20.83 -2.33 19.40
C LEU A 92 22.20 -1.64 19.52
N ASN A 93 22.85 -1.32 18.40
CA ASN A 93 24.11 -0.58 18.44
C ASN A 93 23.96 0.81 19.10
N PRO A 94 22.93 1.63 18.76
CA PRO A 94 22.62 2.85 19.50
C PRO A 94 22.33 2.63 20.97
N LEU A 95 21.58 1.57 21.35
CA LEU A 95 21.38 1.24 22.75
C LEU A 95 22.72 1.02 23.47
N GLY A 96 23.63 0.25 22.88
CA GLY A 96 24.97 0.03 23.45
C GLY A 96 25.79 1.33 23.54
N TYR A 97 25.74 2.17 22.51
CA TYR A 97 26.40 3.46 22.47
C TYR A 97 25.90 4.40 23.60
N TYR A 98 24.58 4.49 23.77
CA TYR A 98 23.97 5.31 24.82
C TYR A 98 24.02 4.69 26.23
N MET A 99 24.40 3.43 26.36
CA MET A 99 24.69 2.83 27.66
C MET A 99 26.12 3.12 28.13
N ASP A 100 27.08 3.08 27.21
CA ASP A 100 28.52 3.12 27.52
C ASP A 100 29.16 4.48 27.28
N TYR A 101 28.96 5.04 26.06
CA TYR A 101 29.70 6.21 25.61
C TYR A 101 28.99 7.54 25.91
N ALA A 102 27.68 7.62 25.72
CA ALA A 102 26.85 8.81 25.96
C ALA A 102 25.66 8.51 26.89
N PRO A 103 25.90 8.11 28.15
CA PRO A 103 24.86 7.64 29.06
C PRO A 103 23.71 8.63 29.23
N CYS A 104 22.47 8.17 29.04
CA CYS A 104 21.28 8.99 29.17
C CYS A 104 20.02 8.13 29.33
N PRO A 105 18.85 8.71 29.69
CA PRO A 105 17.57 8.01 29.65
C PRO A 105 17.13 7.71 28.21
N VAL A 106 16.93 6.43 27.92
CA VAL A 106 16.51 5.91 26.60
C VAL A 106 15.16 5.21 26.70
N MET A 107 14.26 5.50 25.77
CA MET A 107 13.06 4.70 25.54
C MET A 107 13.21 3.91 24.24
N CYS A 108 13.04 2.58 24.33
CA CYS A 108 12.96 1.70 23.17
C CYS A 108 11.50 1.29 22.99
N MET A 109 10.90 1.70 21.89
CA MET A 109 9.48 1.52 21.62
C MET A 109 9.28 0.44 20.57
N GLN A 110 8.40 -0.52 20.85
CA GLN A 110 8.02 -1.63 19.99
C GLN A 110 6.52 -1.60 19.71
N PRO A 111 6.01 -2.25 18.65
CA PRO A 111 4.57 -2.28 18.34
C PRO A 111 3.71 -2.78 19.50
N THR A 112 4.14 -3.83 20.17
CA THR A 112 3.43 -4.41 21.31
C THR A 112 4.36 -4.64 22.50
N LEU A 113 3.77 -4.81 23.69
CA LEU A 113 4.51 -5.11 24.89
C LEU A 113 5.24 -6.47 24.79
N ASP A 114 4.60 -7.46 24.17
CA ASP A 114 5.18 -8.80 23.98
C ASP A 114 6.40 -8.77 23.05
N MET A 115 6.35 -8.00 21.96
CA MET A 115 7.53 -7.76 21.10
C MET A 115 8.65 -7.05 21.88
N GLY A 116 8.30 -6.11 22.76
CA GLY A 116 9.26 -5.48 23.65
C GLY A 116 9.93 -6.46 24.62
N GLN A 117 9.16 -7.42 25.18
CA GLN A 117 9.72 -8.47 26.05
C GLN A 117 10.66 -9.39 25.28
N THR A 118 10.27 -9.81 24.07
CA THR A 118 11.08 -10.62 23.17
C THR A 118 12.39 -9.92 22.81
N LEU A 119 12.33 -8.66 22.38
CA LEU A 119 13.53 -7.84 22.11
C LEU A 119 14.45 -7.78 23.34
N SER A 120 13.88 -7.58 24.53
CA SER A 120 14.65 -7.49 25.77
C SER A 120 15.37 -8.79 26.12
N LYS A 121 14.68 -9.93 26.02
CA LYS A 121 15.21 -11.24 26.41
C LYS A 121 16.17 -11.81 25.38
N ASP A 122 15.78 -11.75 24.11
CA ASP A 122 16.43 -12.49 23.04
C ASP A 122 17.51 -11.68 22.31
N ARG A 123 17.52 -10.34 22.48
CA ARG A 123 18.46 -9.47 21.79
C ARG A 123 19.25 -8.54 22.74
N ILE A 124 18.58 -7.77 23.62
CA ILE A 124 19.27 -6.82 24.52
C ILE A 124 20.05 -7.54 25.61
N ALA A 125 19.47 -8.57 26.25
CA ALA A 125 20.17 -9.28 27.32
C ALA A 125 21.42 -10.02 26.81
N PRO A 126 21.38 -10.78 25.69
CA PRO A 126 22.59 -11.35 25.08
C PRO A 126 23.60 -10.28 24.66
N MET A 127 23.16 -9.15 24.09
CA MET A 127 24.04 -8.04 23.74
C MET A 127 24.84 -7.53 24.95
N ILE A 128 24.15 -7.29 26.08
CA ILE A 128 24.79 -6.81 27.31
C ILE A 128 25.77 -7.86 27.88
N ARG A 129 25.39 -9.13 27.85
CA ARG A 129 26.21 -10.23 28.37
C ARG A 129 27.49 -10.44 27.55
N ASP A 130 27.36 -10.43 26.21
CA ASP A 130 28.42 -10.85 25.30
C ASP A 130 29.30 -9.72 24.79
N THR A 131 28.90 -8.46 25.00
CA THR A 131 29.74 -7.28 24.71
C THR A 131 30.54 -6.89 25.95
N PRO A 132 31.88 -7.12 26.01
CA PRO A 132 32.68 -6.91 27.23
C PRO A 132 32.56 -5.50 27.80
N ARG A 133 32.36 -4.50 26.95
CA ARG A 133 32.22 -3.10 27.38
C ARG A 133 30.89 -2.82 28.09
N LEU A 134 29.85 -3.60 27.82
CA LEU A 134 28.53 -3.47 28.45
C LEU A 134 28.38 -4.39 29.67
N THR A 135 29.19 -5.44 29.74
CA THR A 135 29.19 -6.37 30.88
C THR A 135 29.52 -5.63 32.18
N GLY A 136 28.64 -5.74 33.15
CA GLY A 136 28.80 -5.07 34.44
C GLY A 136 28.20 -3.65 34.52
N LEU A 137 27.80 -3.03 33.42
CA LEU A 137 27.05 -1.78 33.45
C LEU A 137 25.62 -1.97 34.00
N VAL A 138 25.02 -3.14 33.74
CA VAL A 138 23.69 -3.48 34.23
C VAL A 138 23.82 -4.56 35.29
N ASP A 139 23.48 -4.26 36.53
CA ASP A 139 23.45 -5.26 37.62
C ASP A 139 22.25 -6.19 37.43
N THR A 140 22.52 -7.41 37.01
CA THR A 140 21.51 -8.46 36.77
C THR A 140 21.31 -9.36 38.02
N LYS A 141 22.14 -9.27 39.03
CA LYS A 141 22.18 -10.17 40.20
C LYS A 141 21.47 -9.62 41.43
N SER A 142 21.40 -8.30 41.57
CA SER A 142 20.80 -7.67 42.76
C SER A 142 19.29 -7.48 42.60
N ARG A 143 18.51 -8.01 43.54
CA ARG A 143 17.05 -7.76 43.62
C ARG A 143 16.70 -6.29 43.87
N TYR A 144 17.63 -5.48 44.32
CA TYR A 144 17.47 -4.06 44.64
C TYR A 144 17.88 -3.12 43.51
N ALA A 145 18.46 -3.64 42.42
CA ALA A 145 18.93 -2.80 41.30
C ALA A 145 17.81 -2.16 40.49
N GLY A 146 16.54 -2.52 40.73
CA GLY A 146 15.40 -1.99 40.01
C GLY A 146 15.38 -2.40 38.53
N ASN A 147 16.12 -3.47 38.16
CA ASN A 147 16.19 -4.00 36.81
C ASN A 147 15.10 -5.05 36.60
N THR A 148 14.39 -4.91 35.52
CA THR A 148 13.32 -5.84 35.06
C THR A 148 13.53 -6.22 33.60
N VAL A 149 12.68 -7.08 33.07
CA VAL A 149 12.66 -7.36 31.63
C VAL A 149 12.48 -6.07 30.82
N MET A 150 11.61 -5.17 31.27
CA MET A 150 11.25 -3.94 30.54
C MET A 150 12.08 -2.71 30.95
N LYS A 151 12.97 -2.84 31.93
CA LYS A 151 13.82 -1.74 32.38
C LYS A 151 15.22 -2.22 32.71
N LYS A 152 16.23 -1.47 32.23
CA LYS A 152 17.64 -1.70 32.53
C LYS A 152 18.25 -0.38 33.02
N ASN A 153 18.72 -0.34 34.26
CA ASN A 153 19.43 0.81 34.81
C ASN A 153 20.95 0.61 34.65
N PHE A 154 21.65 1.68 34.35
CA PHE A 154 23.12 1.73 34.24
C PHE A 154 23.62 3.10 34.73
N PRO A 155 24.90 3.25 35.00
CA PRO A 155 25.45 4.54 35.46
C PRO A 155 25.17 5.66 34.45
N GLY A 156 24.51 6.72 34.86
CA GLY A 156 24.18 7.88 34.04
C GLY A 156 22.88 7.78 33.24
N GLY A 157 22.17 6.61 33.30
CA GLY A 157 20.92 6.47 32.52
C GLY A 157 20.12 5.20 32.80
N HIS A 158 19.15 5.01 31.96
CA HIS A 158 18.35 3.77 31.93
C HIS A 158 17.74 3.54 30.54
N ILE A 159 17.47 2.30 30.23
CA ILE A 159 16.60 1.92 29.09
C ILE A 159 15.24 1.53 29.65
N THR A 160 14.18 2.11 29.08
CA THR A 160 12.80 1.63 29.29
C THR A 160 12.28 1.09 27.97
N ILE A 161 11.79 -0.15 27.97
CA ILE A 161 11.20 -0.80 26.79
C ILE A 161 9.68 -0.69 26.95
N VAL A 162 8.99 -0.22 25.91
CA VAL A 162 7.54 0.04 25.94
C VAL A 162 6.85 -0.51 24.70
N GLY A 163 5.57 -0.85 24.84
CA GLY A 163 4.70 -1.17 23.70
C GLY A 163 3.89 0.06 23.28
N ALA A 164 3.78 0.29 21.99
CA ALA A 164 2.99 1.39 21.43
C ALA A 164 1.48 1.32 21.79
N ASN A 165 0.99 0.15 22.16
CA ASN A 165 -0.39 -0.10 22.58
C ASN A 165 -0.63 0.18 24.08
N SER A 166 0.37 0.65 24.85
CA SER A 166 0.27 0.85 26.31
C SER A 166 0.42 2.33 26.69
N PRO A 167 -0.68 3.09 26.84
CA PRO A 167 -0.64 4.53 27.14
C PRO A 167 0.13 4.86 28.42
N SER A 168 -0.10 4.10 29.49
CA SER A 168 0.55 4.32 30.80
C SER A 168 2.07 4.19 30.74
N SER A 169 2.60 3.33 29.87
CA SER A 169 4.03 3.15 29.67
C SER A 169 4.67 4.34 28.95
N LEU A 170 3.92 4.98 28.06
CA LEU A 170 4.36 6.13 27.26
C LEU A 170 4.36 7.44 28.07
N ALA A 171 3.56 7.52 29.13
CA ALA A 171 3.33 8.75 29.89
C ALA A 171 4.32 8.97 31.07
N SER A 172 5.15 7.98 31.42
CA SER A 172 5.65 7.89 32.79
C SER A 172 6.95 8.63 33.13
N ARG A 173 7.85 8.98 32.17
CA ARG A 173 9.19 9.53 32.51
C ARG A 173 9.78 10.41 31.39
N PRO A 174 10.58 11.44 31.76
CA PRO A 174 11.42 12.18 30.81
C PRO A 174 12.47 11.24 30.19
N ILE A 175 12.66 11.36 28.87
CA ILE A 175 13.65 10.61 28.10
C ILE A 175 14.44 11.57 27.19
N LYS A 176 15.72 11.27 26.99
CA LYS A 176 16.56 12.01 26.04
C LYS A 176 16.52 11.36 24.66
N VAL A 177 16.60 10.04 24.60
CA VAL A 177 16.65 9.28 23.35
C VAL A 177 15.40 8.41 23.23
N LEU A 178 14.71 8.54 22.09
CA LEU A 178 13.61 7.67 21.66
C LEU A 178 14.08 6.82 20.47
N LEU A 179 14.07 5.51 20.62
CA LEU A 179 14.31 4.54 19.56
C LEU A 179 12.98 3.84 19.27
N ALA A 180 12.32 4.21 18.18
CA ALA A 180 11.02 3.69 17.78
C ALA A 180 11.19 2.75 16.59
N ASP A 181 10.95 1.46 16.82
CA ASP A 181 11.11 0.38 15.83
C ASP A 181 9.77 -0.08 15.29
N GLU A 182 9.70 -0.36 13.99
CA GLU A 182 8.51 -0.80 13.26
C GLU A 182 7.29 0.13 13.45
N ILE A 183 7.50 1.46 13.25
CA ILE A 183 6.47 2.47 13.57
C ILE A 183 5.19 2.34 12.72
N ASP A 184 5.26 1.75 11.54
CA ASP A 184 4.08 1.50 10.70
C ASP A 184 3.15 0.44 11.29
N ARG A 185 3.65 -0.37 12.22
CA ARG A 185 2.85 -1.37 12.95
C ARG A 185 2.22 -0.83 14.25
N TYR A 186 2.44 0.44 14.55
CA TYR A 186 1.85 1.04 15.74
C TYR A 186 0.35 1.27 15.57
N PRO A 187 -0.47 1.11 16.61
CA PRO A 187 -1.88 1.45 16.54
C PRO A 187 -2.05 2.95 16.26
N LYS A 188 -3.15 3.33 15.61
CA LYS A 188 -3.46 4.74 15.31
C LYS A 188 -3.62 5.59 16.58
N SER A 189 -4.01 4.96 17.70
CA SER A 189 -4.12 5.57 19.01
C SER A 189 -3.70 4.59 20.10
N ALA A 190 -2.93 5.04 21.06
CA ALA A 190 -2.66 4.32 22.29
C ALA A 190 -3.90 4.44 23.20
N GLY A 191 -4.79 3.45 23.15
CA GLY A 191 -6.09 3.54 23.80
C GLY A 191 -6.89 4.74 23.30
N THR A 192 -7.26 5.66 24.22
CA THR A 192 -7.98 6.91 23.90
C THR A 192 -7.09 8.16 23.94
N GLU A 193 -5.77 8.01 24.18
CA GLU A 193 -4.88 9.14 24.48
C GLU A 193 -4.23 9.77 23.23
N GLY A 194 -4.40 9.16 22.03
CA GLY A 194 -3.86 9.68 20.78
C GLY A 194 -2.66 8.90 20.24
N ASP A 195 -1.96 9.48 19.27
CA ASP A 195 -0.84 8.81 18.58
C ASP A 195 0.27 8.43 19.55
N PRO A 196 0.68 7.14 19.59
CA PRO A 196 1.68 6.67 20.55
C PRO A 196 3.07 7.30 20.35
N LEU A 197 3.45 7.62 19.10
CA LEU A 197 4.74 8.24 18.80
C LEU A 197 4.77 9.69 19.32
N ASP A 198 3.68 10.43 19.16
CA ASP A 198 3.57 11.80 19.66
C ASP A 198 3.55 11.85 21.19
N LEU A 199 2.89 10.87 21.84
CA LEU A 199 2.92 10.73 23.29
C LEU A 199 4.35 10.49 23.81
N ALA A 200 5.13 9.64 23.13
CA ALA A 200 6.52 9.38 23.46
C ALA A 200 7.41 10.62 23.22
N LYS A 201 7.27 11.33 22.09
CA LYS A 201 8.01 12.56 21.79
C LYS A 201 7.78 13.66 22.82
N LYS A 202 6.59 13.78 23.41
CA LYS A 202 6.31 14.72 24.51
C LYS A 202 7.18 14.47 25.75
N ARG A 203 7.74 13.28 25.94
CA ARG A 203 8.66 12.98 27.07
C ARG A 203 10.08 13.51 26.84
N GLN A 204 10.39 13.94 25.63
CA GLN A 204 11.69 14.50 25.26
C GLN A 204 11.80 16.02 25.51
N THR A 205 10.70 16.71 25.78
CA THR A 205 10.63 18.18 25.85
C THR A 205 11.54 18.80 26.91
N THR A 206 11.97 18.06 27.94
CA THR A 206 12.91 18.54 28.97
C THR A 206 14.37 18.52 28.53
N PHE A 207 14.68 17.84 27.42
CA PHE A 207 16.03 17.74 26.88
C PHE A 207 16.14 18.57 25.60
N TRP A 208 16.93 19.61 25.61
CA TRP A 208 17.18 20.46 24.44
C TRP A 208 17.95 19.72 23.33
N ASP A 209 18.75 18.72 23.72
CA ASP A 209 19.57 17.86 22.86
C ASP A 209 18.98 16.45 22.70
N TYR A 210 17.67 16.36 22.61
CA TYR A 210 16.98 15.09 22.43
C TYR A 210 17.30 14.42 21.09
N LYS A 211 17.10 13.11 21.01
CA LYS A 211 17.25 12.30 19.81
C LYS A 211 16.02 11.43 19.57
N THR A 212 15.42 11.53 18.41
CA THR A 212 14.34 10.65 17.95
C THR A 212 14.81 9.83 16.77
N VAL A 213 14.74 8.51 16.86
CA VAL A 213 15.05 7.56 15.79
C VAL A 213 13.80 6.79 15.47
N MET A 214 13.39 6.83 14.22
CA MET A 214 12.22 6.14 13.69
C MET A 214 12.67 5.17 12.61
N VAL A 215 12.37 3.88 12.81
CA VAL A 215 12.78 2.81 11.90
C VAL A 215 11.56 1.99 11.54
N SER A 216 11.32 1.74 10.27
CA SER A 216 10.24 0.84 9.83
C SER A 216 10.44 0.36 8.41
N THR A 217 9.87 -0.80 8.13
CA THR A 217 9.45 -1.20 6.79
C THR A 217 8.14 -0.48 6.49
N PRO A 218 7.99 0.19 5.33
CA PRO A 218 6.77 0.91 4.97
C PRO A 218 5.64 -0.06 4.64
N THR A 219 4.40 0.43 4.66
CA THR A 219 3.20 -0.38 4.41
C THR A 219 2.41 0.13 3.20
N ILE A 220 1.26 0.76 3.40
CA ILE A 220 0.38 1.24 2.34
C ILE A 220 0.59 2.74 2.15
N LYS A 221 0.69 3.20 0.92
CA LYS A 221 0.84 4.61 0.57
C LYS A 221 -0.34 5.45 1.12
N GLY A 222 0.02 6.58 1.74
CA GLY A 222 -0.97 7.45 2.39
C GLY A 222 -1.43 6.97 3.78
N ASP A 223 -0.93 5.82 4.28
CA ASP A 223 -1.15 5.34 5.64
C ASP A 223 0.15 5.01 6.38
N SER A 224 1.27 5.00 5.67
CA SER A 224 2.60 4.70 6.19
C SER A 224 3.19 5.89 6.94
N ARG A 225 3.34 5.73 8.28
CA ARG A 225 3.98 6.76 9.13
C ARG A 225 5.45 6.99 8.78
N ILE A 226 6.15 5.92 8.39
CA ILE A 226 7.56 6.05 8.06
C ILE A 226 7.75 6.77 6.72
N GLU A 227 6.85 6.57 5.74
CA GLU A 227 6.87 7.31 4.49
C GLU A 227 6.61 8.81 4.74
N ASP A 228 5.58 9.15 5.51
CA ASP A 228 5.27 10.53 5.86
C ASP A 228 6.46 11.21 6.55
N ALA A 229 7.11 10.52 7.49
CA ALA A 229 8.30 11.05 8.17
C ALA A 229 9.50 11.18 7.21
N TYR A 230 9.68 10.23 6.29
CA TYR A 230 10.75 10.25 5.29
C TYR A 230 10.56 11.41 4.29
N LEU A 231 9.35 11.62 3.79
CA LEU A 231 9.03 12.71 2.85
C LEU A 231 9.26 14.11 3.45
N LEU A 232 9.18 14.26 4.78
CA LEU A 232 9.48 15.51 5.49
C LEU A 232 10.96 15.66 5.87
N SER A 233 11.80 14.68 5.54
CA SER A 233 13.21 14.63 5.90
C SER A 233 14.14 15.03 4.74
N THR A 234 15.46 14.80 4.92
CA THR A 234 16.48 15.00 3.86
C THR A 234 16.32 14.07 2.66
N GLN A 235 15.52 13.00 2.75
CA GLN A 235 15.26 12.02 1.68
C GLN A 235 16.56 11.50 1.04
N GLU A 236 17.41 10.92 1.87
CA GLU A 236 18.72 10.42 1.44
C GLU A 236 18.60 8.99 0.88
N GLU A 237 19.08 8.78 -0.34
CA GLU A 237 19.14 7.48 -0.98
C GLU A 237 20.58 6.96 -1.03
N TRP A 238 20.75 5.64 -0.87
CA TRP A 238 22.05 4.99 -0.96
C TRP A 238 22.52 4.89 -2.41
N ASN A 239 23.53 5.68 -2.78
CA ASN A 239 24.12 5.70 -4.11
C ASN A 239 25.48 4.99 -4.13
N VAL A 240 25.67 4.15 -5.15
CA VAL A 240 26.89 3.36 -5.39
C VAL A 240 27.47 3.73 -6.74
N PRO A 241 28.82 3.87 -6.87
CA PRO A 241 29.41 4.19 -8.16
C PRO A 241 29.31 2.98 -9.11
N CYS A 242 29.02 3.25 -10.38
CA CYS A 242 29.02 2.22 -11.42
C CYS A 242 30.40 1.55 -11.54
N PRO A 243 30.47 0.21 -11.61
CA PRO A 243 31.77 -0.50 -11.76
C PRO A 243 32.56 -0.13 -13.02
N GLU A 244 31.89 0.40 -14.07
CA GLU A 244 32.51 0.72 -15.35
C GLU A 244 32.85 2.20 -15.51
N CYS A 245 31.86 3.09 -15.28
CA CYS A 245 32.03 4.52 -15.52
C CYS A 245 32.21 5.36 -14.25
N GLY A 246 31.99 4.78 -13.05
CA GLY A 246 32.14 5.49 -11.78
C GLY A 246 30.97 6.43 -11.43
N ALA A 247 29.92 6.55 -12.25
CA ALA A 247 28.79 7.40 -11.99
C ALA A 247 27.97 6.88 -10.79
N TYR A 248 27.67 7.75 -9.83
CA TYR A 248 26.90 7.41 -8.64
C TYR A 248 25.41 7.33 -8.95
N GLN A 249 24.74 6.26 -8.50
CA GLN A 249 23.30 6.05 -8.69
C GLN A 249 22.72 5.16 -7.61
N PRO A 250 21.42 5.33 -7.27
CA PRO A 250 20.74 4.42 -6.37
C PRO A 250 20.40 3.10 -7.06
N PHE A 251 20.19 2.05 -6.28
CA PHE A 251 19.63 0.81 -6.80
C PHE A 251 18.12 0.95 -7.02
N LEU A 252 17.68 0.85 -8.28
CA LEU A 252 16.27 0.87 -8.67
C LEU A 252 15.89 -0.46 -9.32
N TRP A 253 14.71 -0.97 -9.00
CA TRP A 253 14.25 -2.26 -9.52
C TRP A 253 14.17 -2.29 -11.05
N GLU A 254 13.74 -1.21 -11.68
CA GLU A 254 13.62 -1.08 -13.15
C GLU A 254 14.91 -1.34 -13.92
N ASN A 255 16.05 -1.17 -13.27
CA ASN A 255 17.38 -1.38 -13.87
C ASN A 255 17.90 -2.82 -13.69
N VAL A 256 17.19 -3.68 -12.97
CA VAL A 256 17.52 -5.09 -12.82
C VAL A 256 17.14 -5.84 -14.10
N LYS A 257 18.06 -6.62 -14.65
CA LYS A 257 17.87 -7.45 -15.86
C LYS A 257 18.08 -8.91 -15.53
N PHE A 258 17.12 -9.72 -15.93
CA PHE A 258 17.14 -11.17 -15.74
C PHE A 258 16.32 -11.87 -16.81
N ASP A 259 16.62 -13.13 -17.07
CA ASP A 259 15.79 -14.03 -17.87
C ASP A 259 14.81 -14.74 -16.91
N LYS A 260 13.51 -14.51 -17.09
CA LYS A 260 12.47 -15.08 -16.21
C LYS A 260 12.40 -16.62 -16.28
N ASP A 261 12.81 -17.19 -17.42
CA ASP A 261 12.73 -18.63 -17.68
C ASP A 261 14.03 -19.36 -17.28
N ASP A 262 15.12 -18.61 -17.09
CA ASP A 262 16.43 -19.16 -16.74
C ASP A 262 17.28 -18.17 -15.92
N LEU A 263 17.10 -18.18 -14.61
CA LEU A 263 17.86 -17.32 -13.69
C LEU A 263 19.35 -17.71 -13.57
N ASP A 264 19.76 -18.90 -14.05
CA ASP A 264 21.16 -19.35 -14.00
C ASP A 264 22.01 -18.66 -15.07
N LYS A 265 21.41 -18.03 -16.07
CA LYS A 265 22.10 -17.11 -16.99
C LYS A 265 22.66 -15.87 -16.28
N GLY A 266 22.28 -15.65 -15.03
CA GLY A 266 22.72 -14.55 -14.21
C GLY A 266 21.77 -13.35 -14.21
N ILE A 267 21.92 -12.54 -13.15
CA ILE A 267 21.16 -11.31 -12.96
C ILE A 267 22.13 -10.14 -13.07
N GLY A 268 21.79 -9.17 -13.90
CA GLY A 268 22.56 -7.97 -14.14
C GLY A 268 21.83 -6.71 -13.69
N TYR A 269 22.58 -5.66 -13.48
CA TYR A 269 22.06 -4.32 -13.23
C TYR A 269 22.62 -3.35 -14.27
N VAL A 270 21.74 -2.57 -14.89
CA VAL A 270 22.07 -1.61 -15.94
C VAL A 270 22.44 -0.27 -15.32
N CYS A 271 23.59 0.26 -15.67
CA CYS A 271 23.96 1.63 -15.32
C CYS A 271 23.11 2.63 -16.11
N ARG A 272 22.52 3.60 -15.45
CA ARG A 272 21.66 4.62 -16.07
C ARG A 272 22.44 5.59 -16.96
N GLU A 273 23.73 5.80 -16.68
CA GLU A 273 24.59 6.74 -17.39
C GLU A 273 25.28 6.11 -18.61
N CYS A 274 25.91 4.96 -18.45
CA CYS A 274 26.69 4.35 -19.54
C CYS A 274 26.01 3.14 -20.21
N GLY A 275 24.88 2.66 -19.68
CA GLY A 275 24.14 1.52 -20.23
C GLY A 275 24.83 0.15 -20.03
N CYS A 276 26.00 0.09 -19.42
CA CYS A 276 26.70 -1.18 -19.14
C CYS A 276 25.92 -2.04 -18.15
N VAL A 277 25.90 -3.34 -18.41
CA VAL A 277 25.30 -4.34 -17.53
C VAL A 277 26.40 -5.06 -16.76
N SER A 278 26.36 -5.02 -15.43
CA SER A 278 27.29 -5.74 -14.56
C SER A 278 26.54 -6.60 -13.56
N ASN A 279 27.16 -7.70 -13.13
CA ASN A 279 26.56 -8.63 -12.19
C ASN A 279 26.53 -8.10 -10.75
N GLU A 280 25.80 -8.80 -9.89
CA GLU A 280 25.62 -8.46 -8.47
C GLU A 280 26.93 -8.24 -7.73
N TYR A 281 27.90 -9.14 -7.91
CA TYR A 281 29.16 -9.08 -7.20
C TYR A 281 29.92 -7.77 -7.48
N ARG A 282 30.03 -7.40 -8.76
CA ARG A 282 30.71 -6.16 -9.16
C ARG A 282 30.06 -4.91 -8.61
N TRP A 283 28.72 -4.87 -8.58
CA TRP A 283 27.97 -3.74 -8.02
C TRP A 283 28.08 -3.67 -6.49
N LYS A 284 27.90 -4.79 -5.78
CA LYS A 284 27.97 -4.82 -4.31
C LYS A 284 29.38 -4.55 -3.78
N GLU A 285 30.42 -4.94 -4.52
CA GLU A 285 31.80 -4.59 -4.18
C GLU A 285 32.05 -3.06 -4.17
N GLN A 286 31.33 -2.30 -5.00
CA GLN A 286 31.38 -0.85 -4.98
C GLN A 286 30.70 -0.21 -3.75
N GLY A 287 29.96 -0.97 -2.98
CA GLY A 287 29.31 -0.48 -1.75
C GLY A 287 30.29 0.16 -0.76
N LYS A 288 31.56 -0.26 -0.73
CA LYS A 288 32.59 0.38 0.09
C LYS A 288 32.84 1.86 -0.25
N TYR A 289 32.50 2.28 -1.46
CA TYR A 289 32.57 3.67 -1.95
C TYR A 289 31.20 4.34 -1.98
N GLY A 290 30.14 3.65 -1.56
CA GLY A 290 28.79 4.16 -1.54
C GLY A 290 28.62 5.34 -0.60
N LYS A 291 27.64 6.18 -0.90
CA LYS A 291 27.27 7.35 -0.10
C LYS A 291 25.78 7.63 -0.19
N TYR A 292 25.26 8.24 0.85
CA TYR A 292 23.90 8.77 0.81
C TYR A 292 23.89 10.13 0.09
N VAL A 293 22.87 10.32 -0.75
CA VAL A 293 22.65 11.57 -1.51
C VAL A 293 21.27 12.09 -1.13
N ALA A 294 21.22 13.30 -0.58
CA ALA A 294 20.00 13.94 -0.12
C ALA A 294 19.26 14.61 -1.29
N ALA A 295 17.96 14.32 -1.44
CA ALA A 295 17.08 15.05 -2.36
C ALA A 295 16.58 16.38 -1.76
N ASN A 296 16.50 16.47 -0.41
CA ASN A 296 16.06 17.66 0.32
C ASN A 296 17.07 18.03 1.43
N PRO A 297 18.25 18.55 1.11
CA PRO A 297 19.33 18.80 2.08
C PRO A 297 19.02 19.88 3.12
N GLY A 298 17.94 20.67 2.95
CA GLY A 298 17.52 21.72 3.89
C GLY A 298 16.60 21.27 5.01
N ALA A 299 16.21 20.00 5.05
CA ALA A 299 15.33 19.50 6.11
C ALA A 299 16.03 19.33 7.45
N GLU A 300 15.31 19.55 8.55
CA GLU A 300 15.84 19.41 9.91
C GLU A 300 16.10 17.95 10.31
N SER A 301 15.33 17.02 9.75
CA SER A 301 15.45 15.58 10.03
C SER A 301 16.27 14.90 8.95
N ARG A 302 17.19 14.03 9.34
CA ARG A 302 17.86 13.15 8.38
C ARG A 302 16.99 11.91 8.12
N GLY A 303 16.67 11.66 6.85
CA GLY A 303 15.89 10.49 6.44
C GLY A 303 16.63 9.66 5.40
N PHE A 304 16.63 8.36 5.61
CA PHE A 304 17.37 7.40 4.79
C PHE A 304 16.41 6.39 4.20
N HIS A 305 16.55 6.12 2.89
CA HIS A 305 15.88 5.03 2.21
C HIS A 305 16.87 3.97 1.77
N LEU A 306 16.48 2.70 1.93
CA LEU A 306 17.33 1.56 1.58
C LEU A 306 16.49 0.35 1.17
N ASN A 307 16.74 -0.19 -0.02
CA ASN A 307 16.13 -1.42 -0.51
C ASN A 307 17.07 -2.64 -0.37
N THR A 308 16.54 -3.85 -0.56
CA THR A 308 17.29 -5.10 -0.41
C THR A 308 18.34 -5.30 -1.51
N LEU A 309 18.24 -4.61 -2.65
CA LEU A 309 19.28 -4.70 -3.72
C LEU A 309 20.66 -4.28 -3.23
N ALA A 310 20.71 -3.34 -2.25
CA ALA A 310 21.96 -2.92 -1.61
C ALA A 310 22.44 -3.89 -0.53
N SER A 311 21.60 -4.80 -0.06
CA SER A 311 21.90 -5.71 1.04
C SER A 311 23.03 -6.68 0.68
N THR A 312 23.96 -6.84 1.61
CA THR A 312 25.02 -7.85 1.54
C THR A 312 24.59 -9.21 2.12
N PHE A 313 23.40 -9.27 2.73
CA PHE A 313 22.86 -10.47 3.38
C PHE A 313 21.94 -11.28 2.46
N VAL A 314 21.39 -10.67 1.40
CA VAL A 314 20.45 -11.29 0.47
C VAL A 314 20.96 -11.17 -0.95
N GLY A 315 20.95 -12.27 -1.70
CA GLY A 315 21.36 -12.29 -3.10
C GLY A 315 20.25 -11.82 -4.04
N TRP A 316 20.63 -11.21 -5.17
CA TRP A 316 19.66 -10.75 -6.17
C TRP A 316 18.81 -11.87 -6.74
N LYS A 317 19.35 -13.11 -6.83
CA LYS A 317 18.59 -14.28 -7.28
C LYS A 317 17.36 -14.53 -6.40
N GLU A 318 17.52 -14.40 -5.08
CA GLU A 318 16.40 -14.57 -4.14
C GLU A 318 15.33 -13.49 -4.32
N ILE A 319 15.76 -12.21 -4.48
CA ILE A 319 14.85 -11.08 -4.68
C ILE A 319 14.05 -11.24 -5.97
N VAL A 320 14.72 -11.65 -7.07
CA VAL A 320 14.09 -11.88 -8.37
C VAL A 320 13.14 -13.08 -8.34
N THR A 321 13.51 -14.18 -7.67
CA THR A 321 12.63 -15.35 -7.51
C THR A 321 11.33 -14.96 -6.82
N LYS A 322 11.43 -14.26 -5.68
CA LYS A 322 10.24 -13.75 -4.97
C LYS A 322 9.41 -12.80 -5.82
N PHE A 323 10.05 -11.97 -6.66
CA PHE A 323 9.34 -11.09 -7.60
C PHE A 323 8.54 -11.88 -8.62
N ILE A 324 9.14 -12.92 -9.24
CA ILE A 324 8.47 -13.75 -10.24
C ILE A 324 7.26 -14.45 -9.62
N GLU A 325 7.40 -15.04 -8.43
CA GLU A 325 6.30 -15.66 -7.69
C GLU A 325 5.17 -14.65 -7.39
N ALA A 326 5.54 -13.47 -6.89
CA ALA A 326 4.60 -12.40 -6.61
C ALA A 326 3.90 -11.88 -7.88
N LYS A 327 4.63 -11.82 -9.01
CA LYS A 327 4.08 -11.40 -10.30
C LYS A 327 3.09 -12.43 -10.85
N ILE A 328 3.40 -13.72 -10.76
CA ILE A 328 2.48 -14.80 -11.13
C ILE A 328 1.20 -14.72 -10.29
N ALA A 329 1.32 -14.54 -8.98
CA ALA A 329 0.16 -14.39 -8.10
C ALA A 329 -0.70 -13.16 -8.46
N LEU A 330 -0.05 -12.03 -8.75
CA LEU A 330 -0.71 -10.80 -9.17
C LEU A 330 -1.47 -11.00 -10.50
N ASP A 331 -0.86 -11.68 -11.47
CA ASP A 331 -1.47 -11.97 -12.78
C ASP A 331 -2.67 -12.93 -12.64
N HIS A 332 -2.74 -13.72 -11.55
CA HIS A 332 -3.90 -14.51 -11.17
C HIS A 332 -4.90 -13.76 -10.26
N GLY A 333 -4.74 -12.45 -10.09
CA GLY A 333 -5.66 -11.60 -9.31
C GLY A 333 -5.39 -11.57 -7.81
N ASN A 334 -4.24 -12.07 -7.32
CA ASN A 334 -3.84 -11.98 -5.92
C ASN A 334 -2.69 -10.96 -5.74
N PRO A 335 -2.96 -9.72 -5.29
CA PRO A 335 -1.95 -8.68 -5.13
C PRO A 335 -1.11 -8.81 -3.84
N GLU A 336 -1.53 -9.65 -2.87
CA GLU A 336 -0.93 -9.68 -1.53
C GLU A 336 0.57 -10.04 -1.55
N GLN A 337 1.00 -10.95 -2.42
CA GLN A 337 2.41 -11.32 -2.52
C GLN A 337 3.25 -10.18 -3.10
N MET A 338 2.73 -9.46 -4.10
CA MET A 338 3.43 -8.30 -4.68
C MET A 338 3.51 -7.14 -3.67
N LYS A 339 2.46 -6.91 -2.90
CA LYS A 339 2.45 -5.95 -1.80
C LYS A 339 3.55 -6.27 -0.78
N VAL A 340 3.62 -7.52 -0.31
CA VAL A 340 4.68 -7.96 0.60
C VAL A 340 6.05 -7.73 -0.04
N TRP A 341 6.24 -8.10 -1.31
CA TRP A 341 7.51 -7.94 -2.01
C TRP A 341 7.92 -6.47 -2.12
N VAL A 342 7.05 -5.55 -2.54
CA VAL A 342 7.34 -4.12 -2.63
C VAL A 342 7.73 -3.57 -1.26
N ASN A 343 6.94 -3.84 -0.23
CA ASN A 343 7.21 -3.33 1.11
C ASN A 343 8.50 -3.89 1.70
N THR A 344 8.76 -5.20 1.55
CA THR A 344 9.87 -5.87 2.25
C THR A 344 11.16 -5.93 1.45
N GLU A 345 11.12 -5.95 0.11
CA GLU A 345 12.32 -6.00 -0.71
C GLU A 345 12.71 -4.61 -1.25
N LEU A 346 11.75 -3.78 -1.66
CA LEU A 346 12.07 -2.43 -2.11
C LEU A 346 12.11 -1.42 -0.96
N GLY A 347 11.46 -1.71 0.17
CA GLY A 347 11.32 -0.73 1.26
C GLY A 347 10.48 0.47 0.83
N GLU A 348 9.53 0.24 -0.08
CA GLU A 348 8.61 1.23 -0.63
C GLU A 348 7.18 0.93 -0.19
N THR A 349 6.33 1.95 -0.17
CA THR A 349 4.91 1.77 0.12
C THR A 349 4.22 1.07 -1.05
N TRP A 350 3.34 0.13 -0.71
CA TRP A 350 2.42 -0.42 -1.69
C TRP A 350 1.34 0.61 -2.01
N GLU A 351 1.31 1.05 -3.25
CA GLU A 351 0.17 1.77 -3.77
C GLU A 351 -0.88 0.73 -4.16
N GLU A 352 -1.97 0.66 -3.38
CA GLU A 352 -3.16 -0.03 -3.88
C GLU A 352 -3.61 0.76 -5.10
N ARG A 353 -3.06 0.41 -6.24
CA ARG A 353 -3.63 0.83 -7.51
C ARG A 353 -5.01 0.21 -7.50
N GLY A 354 -6.00 0.99 -7.10
CA GLY A 354 -7.38 0.72 -7.48
C GLY A 354 -7.33 0.44 -8.97
N ILE A 355 -8.06 -0.57 -9.42
CA ILE A 355 -8.12 -0.99 -10.80
C ILE A 355 -8.15 0.27 -11.67
N GLN A 356 -7.02 0.63 -12.29
CA GLN A 356 -6.92 1.74 -13.24
C GLN A 356 -6.93 1.12 -14.63
N LEU A 357 -8.08 1.20 -15.27
CA LEU A 357 -8.20 0.88 -16.69
C LEU A 357 -7.84 2.13 -17.48
N GLU A 358 -6.96 1.98 -18.45
CA GLU A 358 -6.66 3.04 -19.40
C GLU A 358 -7.74 3.05 -20.49
N ASP A 359 -8.36 4.22 -20.70
CA ASP A 359 -9.39 4.41 -21.73
C ASP A 359 -8.89 4.07 -23.13
N ILE A 360 -7.62 4.40 -23.45
CA ILE A 360 -6.98 4.09 -24.73
C ILE A 360 -6.89 2.58 -24.97
N GLU A 361 -6.58 1.77 -23.93
CA GLU A 361 -6.52 0.30 -24.09
C GLU A 361 -7.88 -0.28 -24.45
N LEU A 362 -8.95 0.20 -23.82
CA LEU A 362 -10.32 -0.21 -24.10
C LEU A 362 -10.80 0.30 -25.48
N PHE A 363 -10.47 1.52 -25.85
CA PHE A 363 -10.77 2.08 -27.15
C PHE A 363 -10.14 1.25 -28.29
N ASN A 364 -8.89 0.82 -28.13
CA ASN A 364 -8.17 -0.01 -29.10
C ASN A 364 -8.68 -1.46 -29.14
N ARG A 365 -9.45 -1.91 -28.14
CA ARG A 365 -10.08 -3.25 -28.09
C ARG A 365 -11.32 -3.37 -28.97
N ARG A 366 -11.83 -2.26 -29.52
CA ARG A 366 -13.04 -2.27 -30.36
C ARG A 366 -12.85 -3.17 -31.58
N GLU A 367 -13.92 -3.87 -31.97
CA GLU A 367 -13.96 -4.85 -33.05
C GLU A 367 -15.14 -4.61 -34.01
N ILE A 368 -15.06 -5.18 -35.21
CA ILE A 368 -16.12 -5.07 -36.21
C ILE A 368 -17.18 -6.13 -35.90
N TYR A 369 -18.42 -5.71 -35.65
CA TYR A 369 -19.56 -6.61 -35.56
C TYR A 369 -20.15 -6.87 -36.95
N ALA A 370 -20.55 -8.13 -37.19
CA ALA A 370 -21.21 -8.52 -38.46
C ALA A 370 -22.63 -7.91 -38.58
N ALA A 371 -23.28 -7.58 -37.47
CA ALA A 371 -24.57 -6.93 -37.36
C ALA A 371 -24.67 -6.08 -36.10
N GLU A 372 -25.81 -5.42 -35.86
CA GLU A 372 -26.03 -4.64 -34.61
C GLU A 372 -25.86 -5.51 -33.37
N VAL A 373 -26.34 -6.76 -33.44
CA VAL A 373 -26.25 -7.74 -32.33
C VAL A 373 -25.39 -8.92 -32.78
N PRO A 374 -24.25 -9.17 -32.12
CA PRO A 374 -23.41 -10.36 -32.37
C PRO A 374 -24.16 -11.69 -32.10
N ASP A 375 -23.74 -12.77 -32.79
CA ASP A 375 -24.42 -14.07 -32.75
C ASP A 375 -24.44 -14.71 -31.36
N ASP A 376 -23.44 -14.45 -30.53
CA ASP A 376 -23.31 -15.01 -29.17
C ASP A 376 -24.20 -14.34 -28.13
N VAL A 377 -24.86 -13.23 -28.48
CA VAL A 377 -25.80 -12.53 -27.61
C VAL A 377 -27.09 -13.33 -27.46
N LEU A 378 -27.50 -13.53 -26.18
CA LEU A 378 -28.73 -14.23 -25.81
C LEU A 378 -29.85 -13.26 -25.41
N TYR A 379 -29.49 -12.16 -24.71
CA TYR A 379 -30.44 -11.16 -24.23
C TYR A 379 -29.85 -9.76 -24.31
N LEU A 380 -30.73 -8.76 -24.45
CA LEU A 380 -30.39 -7.35 -24.42
C LEU A 380 -30.97 -6.69 -23.18
N THR A 381 -30.20 -5.82 -22.54
CA THR A 381 -30.69 -4.93 -21.47
C THR A 381 -30.24 -3.49 -21.72
N ALA A 382 -30.94 -2.51 -21.11
CA ALA A 382 -30.56 -1.12 -21.21
C ALA A 382 -30.37 -0.48 -19.81
N GLY A 383 -29.42 0.45 -19.74
CA GLY A 383 -29.28 1.41 -18.67
C GLY A 383 -29.64 2.80 -19.16
N VAL A 384 -30.37 3.58 -18.36
CA VAL A 384 -30.77 4.95 -18.69
C VAL A 384 -30.39 5.86 -17.51
N ASP A 385 -29.63 6.89 -17.83
CA ASP A 385 -29.30 7.99 -16.93
C ASP A 385 -30.09 9.24 -17.31
N VAL A 386 -30.59 9.97 -16.29
CA VAL A 386 -31.49 11.11 -16.48
C VAL A 386 -30.76 12.39 -16.06
N GLN A 387 -30.45 13.21 -17.03
CA GLN A 387 -29.83 14.53 -16.85
C GLN A 387 -30.89 15.65 -16.97
N ASP A 388 -30.52 16.90 -16.74
CA ASP A 388 -31.44 18.03 -16.80
C ASP A 388 -31.90 18.38 -18.24
N ASP A 389 -31.12 17.99 -19.26
CA ASP A 389 -31.31 18.36 -20.67
C ASP A 389 -31.35 17.16 -21.64
N ARG A 390 -31.19 15.92 -21.13
CA ARG A 390 -31.10 14.72 -21.98
C ARG A 390 -31.24 13.42 -21.19
N PHE A 391 -31.56 12.35 -21.90
CA PHE A 391 -31.27 10.99 -21.46
C PHE A 391 -29.96 10.51 -22.07
N GLU A 392 -29.17 9.76 -21.31
CA GLU A 392 -28.08 8.94 -21.84
C GLU A 392 -28.51 7.48 -21.70
N VAL A 393 -28.34 6.69 -22.76
CA VAL A 393 -28.85 5.30 -22.82
C VAL A 393 -27.75 4.40 -23.34
N GLU A 394 -27.50 3.26 -22.66
CA GLU A 394 -26.65 2.20 -23.19
C GLU A 394 -27.44 0.89 -23.29
N VAL A 395 -27.37 0.24 -24.47
CA VAL A 395 -27.87 -1.10 -24.74
C VAL A 395 -26.72 -2.07 -24.71
N VAL A 396 -26.84 -3.14 -23.92
CA VAL A 396 -25.81 -4.16 -23.70
C VAL A 396 -26.37 -5.54 -24.00
N GLY A 397 -25.66 -6.29 -24.86
CA GLY A 397 -25.91 -7.69 -25.11
C GLY A 397 -25.20 -8.59 -24.10
N TRP A 398 -25.83 -9.71 -23.74
CA TRP A 398 -25.33 -10.67 -22.76
C TRP A 398 -25.36 -12.08 -23.32
N GLY A 399 -24.25 -12.79 -23.20
CA GLY A 399 -24.06 -14.16 -23.59
C GLY A 399 -23.75 -15.10 -22.46
N GLU A 400 -23.24 -16.29 -22.78
CA GLU A 400 -22.88 -17.32 -21.82
C GLU A 400 -21.74 -16.82 -20.89
N GLY A 401 -21.81 -17.20 -19.61
CA GLY A 401 -20.79 -16.77 -18.63
C GLY A 401 -20.74 -15.27 -18.36
N THR A 402 -21.80 -14.51 -18.66
CA THR A 402 -21.87 -13.04 -18.53
C THR A 402 -20.88 -12.28 -19.43
N GLU A 403 -20.41 -12.91 -20.51
CA GLU A 403 -19.75 -12.21 -21.61
C GLU A 403 -20.70 -11.14 -22.18
N SER A 404 -20.19 -9.95 -22.50
CA SER A 404 -21.05 -8.81 -22.83
C SER A 404 -20.57 -8.06 -24.06
N TRP A 405 -21.52 -7.54 -24.83
CA TRP A 405 -21.29 -6.74 -26.03
C TRP A 405 -21.98 -5.40 -25.91
N GLY A 406 -21.23 -4.31 -26.09
CA GLY A 406 -21.84 -3.01 -26.33
C GLY A 406 -22.60 -3.01 -27.64
N VAL A 407 -23.88 -2.63 -27.61
CA VAL A 407 -24.72 -2.59 -28.82
C VAL A 407 -24.94 -1.15 -29.26
N ARG A 408 -25.36 -0.30 -28.36
CA ARG A 408 -25.62 1.12 -28.65
C ARG A 408 -25.42 1.99 -27.42
N TYR A 409 -24.72 3.10 -27.58
CA TYR A 409 -24.73 4.22 -26.67
C TYR A 409 -25.32 5.44 -27.37
N GLN A 410 -26.30 6.11 -26.76
CA GLN A 410 -26.99 7.23 -27.40
C GLN A 410 -27.42 8.27 -26.37
N LYS A 411 -27.31 9.56 -26.79
CA LYS A 411 -27.86 10.71 -26.08
C LYS A 411 -29.16 11.15 -26.75
N ILE A 412 -30.24 11.34 -25.97
CA ILE A 412 -31.54 11.82 -26.43
C ILE A 412 -31.75 13.19 -25.74
N PHE A 413 -31.57 14.26 -26.50
CA PHE A 413 -31.68 15.63 -25.99
C PHE A 413 -33.13 16.11 -26.02
N GLY A 414 -33.53 16.88 -25.00
CA GLY A 414 -34.82 17.53 -24.94
C GLY A 414 -35.13 18.11 -23.58
N ASP A 415 -36.21 18.88 -23.49
CA ASP A 415 -36.71 19.42 -22.24
C ASP A 415 -37.39 18.32 -21.41
N MET A 416 -36.87 18.00 -20.25
CA MET A 416 -37.37 16.96 -19.36
C MET A 416 -38.77 17.23 -18.80
N LEU A 417 -39.27 18.45 -18.90
CA LEU A 417 -40.64 18.82 -18.55
C LEU A 417 -41.61 18.59 -19.72
N SER A 418 -41.10 18.28 -20.93
CA SER A 418 -41.90 17.98 -22.11
C SER A 418 -42.16 16.48 -22.25
N ASP A 419 -43.39 16.10 -22.54
CA ASP A 419 -43.75 14.70 -22.82
C ASP A 419 -43.00 14.16 -24.04
N GLN A 420 -42.63 15.00 -25.00
CA GLN A 420 -41.95 14.60 -26.25
C GLN A 420 -40.63 13.85 -25.98
N VAL A 421 -39.79 14.33 -25.10
CA VAL A 421 -38.49 13.66 -24.82
C VAL A 421 -38.69 12.28 -24.15
N TRP A 422 -39.77 12.12 -23.35
CA TRP A 422 -40.15 10.83 -22.77
C TRP A 422 -40.71 9.87 -23.82
N ASP A 423 -41.45 10.38 -24.80
CA ASP A 423 -41.93 9.60 -25.95
C ASP A 423 -40.74 9.19 -26.87
N ASP A 424 -39.76 10.05 -27.06
CA ASP A 424 -38.54 9.74 -27.79
C ASP A 424 -37.74 8.63 -27.09
N LEU A 425 -37.60 8.69 -25.75
CA LEU A 425 -37.03 7.62 -24.97
C LEU A 425 -37.81 6.33 -25.09
N ASP A 426 -39.15 6.40 -25.03
CA ASP A 426 -40.01 5.24 -25.13
C ASP A 426 -39.91 4.56 -26.52
N ASN A 427 -39.88 5.35 -27.56
CA ASN A 427 -39.67 4.89 -28.93
C ASN A 427 -38.30 4.20 -29.09
N PHE A 428 -37.24 4.76 -28.45
CA PHE A 428 -35.92 4.14 -28.46
C PHE A 428 -35.94 2.79 -27.73
N LEU A 429 -36.60 2.67 -26.58
CA LEU A 429 -36.70 1.45 -25.79
C LEU A 429 -37.62 0.39 -26.40
N LEU A 430 -38.49 0.77 -27.34
CA LEU A 430 -39.34 -0.13 -28.15
C LEU A 430 -38.63 -0.70 -29.38
N ARG A 431 -37.48 -0.10 -29.75
CA ARG A 431 -36.71 -0.55 -30.90
C ARG A 431 -36.29 -2.01 -30.74
N THR A 432 -36.35 -2.75 -31.84
CA THR A 432 -35.74 -4.08 -31.96
C THR A 432 -34.37 -4.00 -32.62
N TRP A 433 -33.47 -4.85 -32.20
CA TRP A 433 -32.09 -4.93 -32.64
C TRP A 433 -31.88 -6.24 -33.40
N HIS A 434 -31.07 -6.27 -34.46
CA HIS A 434 -31.02 -7.40 -35.36
C HIS A 434 -29.66 -8.09 -35.40
N LYS A 435 -29.67 -9.42 -35.42
CA LYS A 435 -28.52 -10.26 -35.78
C LYS A 435 -28.33 -10.33 -37.31
N ALA A 436 -27.21 -10.90 -37.73
CA ALA A 436 -26.87 -11.05 -39.15
C ALA A 436 -27.88 -11.94 -39.93
N ASP A 437 -28.51 -12.88 -39.24
CA ASP A 437 -29.57 -13.75 -39.79
C ASP A 437 -30.96 -13.08 -39.89
N GLY A 438 -31.06 -11.80 -39.45
CA GLY A 438 -32.32 -11.06 -39.41
C GLY A 438 -33.15 -11.30 -38.16
N THR A 439 -32.70 -12.12 -37.21
CA THR A 439 -33.40 -12.34 -35.95
C THR A 439 -33.48 -11.05 -35.13
N ALA A 440 -34.73 -10.68 -34.76
CA ALA A 440 -35.00 -9.46 -34.01
C ALA A 440 -34.95 -9.70 -32.50
N TYR A 441 -34.18 -8.86 -31.76
CA TYR A 441 -34.01 -8.91 -30.31
C TYR A 441 -34.61 -7.67 -29.68
N PRO A 442 -35.70 -7.78 -28.87
CA PRO A 442 -36.19 -6.69 -28.04
C PRO A 442 -35.33 -6.59 -26.75
N LEU A 443 -35.44 -5.47 -26.07
CA LEU A 443 -34.89 -5.33 -24.72
C LEU A 443 -35.62 -6.26 -23.74
N LEU A 444 -34.86 -7.07 -23.01
CA LEU A 444 -35.38 -7.93 -21.93
C LEU A 444 -35.83 -7.09 -20.72
N ALA A 445 -35.05 -6.07 -20.37
CA ALA A 445 -35.34 -5.16 -19.25
C ALA A 445 -34.50 -3.88 -19.38
N THR A 446 -35.00 -2.83 -18.73
CA THR A 446 -34.32 -1.52 -18.66
C THR A 446 -34.32 -1.04 -17.20
N CYS A 447 -33.18 -0.50 -16.74
CA CYS A 447 -33.11 0.24 -15.48
C CYS A 447 -32.91 1.72 -15.76
N ILE A 448 -33.73 2.58 -15.11
CA ILE A 448 -33.68 4.05 -15.22
C ILE A 448 -33.33 4.62 -13.86
N ASP A 449 -32.31 5.48 -13.80
CA ASP A 449 -31.96 6.16 -12.55
C ASP A 449 -33.05 7.17 -12.14
N SER A 450 -33.37 7.16 -10.86
CA SER A 450 -34.33 8.07 -10.24
C SER A 450 -33.68 8.99 -9.19
N GLY A 451 -32.35 9.08 -9.19
CA GLY A 451 -31.59 9.86 -8.19
C GLY A 451 -31.56 11.36 -8.41
N GLY A 452 -31.96 11.86 -9.59
CA GLY A 452 -31.88 13.27 -9.99
C GLY A 452 -33.13 14.10 -9.70
N HIS A 453 -33.24 15.22 -10.42
CA HIS A 453 -34.33 16.21 -10.23
C HIS A 453 -35.69 15.71 -10.75
N HIS A 454 -35.72 14.80 -11.74
CA HIS A 454 -36.94 14.31 -12.43
C HIS A 454 -37.45 12.97 -11.86
N THR A 455 -37.33 12.79 -10.54
CA THR A 455 -37.64 11.55 -9.84
C THR A 455 -39.09 11.09 -10.02
N ASP A 456 -40.08 12.01 -9.95
CA ASP A 456 -41.51 11.67 -10.04
C ASP A 456 -41.91 11.27 -11.47
N GLU A 457 -41.30 11.87 -12.48
CA GLU A 457 -41.45 11.53 -13.90
C GLU A 457 -40.89 10.13 -14.20
N VAL A 458 -39.71 9.81 -13.68
CA VAL A 458 -39.12 8.47 -13.79
C VAL A 458 -40.02 7.40 -13.17
N TYR A 459 -40.58 7.66 -11.98
CA TYR A 459 -41.47 6.71 -11.32
C TYR A 459 -42.77 6.48 -12.09
N ARG A 460 -43.36 7.54 -12.67
CA ARG A 460 -44.54 7.44 -13.52
C ARG A 460 -44.24 6.62 -14.78
N PHE A 461 -43.17 6.98 -15.49
CA PHE A 461 -42.72 6.31 -16.72
C PHE A 461 -42.48 4.82 -16.47
N ALA A 462 -41.72 4.46 -15.42
CA ALA A 462 -41.40 3.07 -15.09
C ALA A 462 -42.65 2.28 -14.66
N LYS A 463 -43.57 2.89 -13.85
CA LYS A 463 -44.80 2.23 -13.39
C LYS A 463 -45.72 1.85 -14.54
N GLU A 464 -45.93 2.76 -15.50
CA GLU A 464 -46.79 2.53 -16.67
C GLU A 464 -46.26 1.43 -17.59
N ARG A 465 -44.92 1.21 -17.56
CA ARG A 465 -44.18 0.29 -18.43
C ARG A 465 -43.61 -0.93 -17.69
N LEU A 466 -44.13 -1.25 -16.52
CA LEU A 466 -43.65 -2.38 -15.71
C LEU A 466 -43.79 -3.73 -16.43
N ASN A 467 -44.83 -3.88 -17.29
CA ASN A 467 -45.05 -5.05 -18.14
C ASN A 467 -43.88 -5.27 -19.13
N ARG A 468 -43.16 -4.21 -19.51
CA ARG A 468 -41.96 -4.23 -20.34
C ARG A 468 -40.67 -4.32 -19.53
N ARG A 469 -40.77 -4.55 -18.20
CA ARG A 469 -39.64 -4.64 -17.25
C ARG A 469 -38.76 -3.38 -17.26
N ILE A 470 -39.42 -2.21 -17.29
CA ILE A 470 -38.74 -0.94 -17.06
C ILE A 470 -38.78 -0.65 -15.56
N PHE A 471 -37.62 -0.63 -14.93
CA PHE A 471 -37.47 -0.53 -13.48
C PHE A 471 -36.83 0.79 -13.07
N ALA A 472 -37.46 1.50 -12.15
CA ALA A 472 -36.81 2.62 -11.49
C ALA A 472 -35.77 2.10 -10.49
N ILE A 473 -34.56 2.67 -10.54
CA ILE A 473 -33.49 2.35 -9.62
C ILE A 473 -33.03 3.59 -8.85
N LYS A 474 -32.42 3.38 -7.68
CA LYS A 474 -31.74 4.43 -6.93
C LYS A 474 -30.41 3.91 -6.42
N GLY A 475 -29.33 4.64 -6.72
CA GLY A 475 -27.99 4.33 -6.27
C GLY A 475 -27.81 4.48 -4.76
N MET A 476 -27.09 3.55 -4.13
CA MET A 476 -26.63 3.62 -2.76
C MET A 476 -25.15 3.21 -2.73
N GLY A 477 -24.27 4.14 -2.36
CA GLY A 477 -22.86 3.86 -2.14
C GLY A 477 -22.59 3.24 -0.76
N GLY A 478 -21.41 2.70 -0.58
CA GLY A 478 -20.88 2.19 0.69
C GLY A 478 -20.53 0.71 0.67
N ALA A 479 -19.52 0.36 1.46
CA ALA A 479 -19.05 -1.01 1.60
C ALA A 479 -20.13 -1.94 2.15
N GLY A 480 -20.25 -3.14 1.56
CA GLY A 480 -21.21 -4.17 2.01
C GLY A 480 -22.65 -3.97 1.55
N VAL A 481 -22.94 -2.94 0.73
CA VAL A 481 -24.27 -2.80 0.11
C VAL A 481 -24.38 -3.85 -1.02
N PRO A 482 -25.37 -4.78 -0.95
CA PRO A 482 -25.54 -5.78 -2.02
C PRO A 482 -25.89 -5.10 -3.35
N PHE A 483 -25.41 -5.65 -4.48
CA PHE A 483 -25.62 -5.08 -5.80
C PHE A 483 -27.07 -4.75 -6.09
N ILE A 484 -28.00 -5.70 -5.83
CA ILE A 484 -29.44 -5.47 -5.95
C ILE A 484 -30.10 -5.80 -4.60
N ARG A 485 -30.90 -4.86 -4.08
CA ARG A 485 -31.81 -5.10 -2.96
C ARG A 485 -33.22 -5.39 -3.45
N ASN A 486 -33.98 -6.14 -2.66
CA ASN A 486 -35.39 -6.38 -2.97
C ASN A 486 -36.12 -5.05 -3.16
N PRO A 487 -37.06 -4.98 -4.12
CA PRO A 487 -37.81 -3.75 -4.39
C PRO A 487 -38.63 -3.29 -3.19
N SER A 488 -38.69 -1.98 -3.01
CA SER A 488 -39.60 -1.32 -2.11
C SER A 488 -40.60 -0.49 -2.92
N LYS A 489 -41.82 -0.33 -2.46
CA LYS A 489 -42.78 0.60 -3.08
C LYS A 489 -42.51 2.01 -2.62
N ASN A 490 -42.31 2.92 -3.58
CA ASN A 490 -42.16 4.32 -3.22
C ASN A 490 -43.48 4.87 -2.63
N ASN A 491 -43.37 5.83 -1.71
CA ASN A 491 -44.52 6.35 -0.96
C ASN A 491 -45.42 7.28 -1.80
N ARG A 492 -44.97 7.84 -2.91
CA ARG A 492 -45.72 8.83 -3.72
C ARG A 492 -46.55 8.17 -4.83
N VAL A 493 -45.90 7.41 -5.70
CA VAL A 493 -46.55 6.85 -6.90
C VAL A 493 -46.80 5.35 -6.77
N ARG A 494 -46.28 4.69 -5.73
CA ARG A 494 -46.29 3.23 -5.53
C ARG A 494 -45.63 2.45 -6.67
N ALA A 495 -44.62 3.05 -7.32
CA ALA A 495 -43.77 2.35 -8.26
C ALA A 495 -42.81 1.42 -7.52
N ASP A 496 -42.44 0.32 -8.14
CA ASP A 496 -41.37 -0.56 -7.64
C ASP A 496 -40.02 0.12 -7.80
N LEU A 497 -39.31 0.37 -6.69
CA LEU A 497 -38.03 1.00 -6.62
C LEU A 497 -36.97 -0.02 -6.18
N PHE A 498 -35.96 -0.26 -7.00
CA PHE A 498 -34.81 -1.10 -6.64
C PHE A 498 -33.66 -0.24 -6.13
N ILE A 499 -33.06 -0.63 -5.00
CA ILE A 499 -31.84 -0.01 -4.51
C ILE A 499 -30.65 -0.74 -5.12
N LEU A 500 -29.81 0.02 -5.82
CA LEU A 500 -28.59 -0.47 -6.46
C LEU A 500 -27.36 -0.16 -5.63
N GLY A 501 -26.61 -1.17 -5.21
CA GLY A 501 -25.28 -1.02 -4.60
C GLY A 501 -24.27 -0.60 -5.66
N VAL A 502 -24.11 0.71 -5.90
CA VAL A 502 -23.32 1.25 -7.02
C VAL A 502 -21.85 0.82 -6.93
N ASP A 503 -21.26 0.79 -5.74
CA ASP A 503 -19.85 0.43 -5.53
C ASP A 503 -19.59 -1.05 -5.87
N ALA A 504 -20.52 -1.94 -5.53
CA ALA A 504 -20.44 -3.36 -5.86
C ALA A 504 -20.54 -3.58 -7.37
N GLY A 505 -21.44 -2.85 -8.04
CA GLY A 505 -21.59 -2.91 -9.48
C GLY A 505 -20.37 -2.37 -10.23
N LYS A 506 -19.87 -1.20 -9.84
CA LYS A 506 -18.64 -0.62 -10.41
C LYS A 506 -17.45 -1.58 -10.26
N THR A 507 -17.29 -2.19 -9.09
CA THR A 507 -16.24 -3.20 -8.86
C THR A 507 -16.36 -4.37 -9.84
N THR A 508 -17.59 -4.90 -10.04
CA THR A 508 -17.83 -6.00 -10.98
C THR A 508 -17.53 -5.61 -12.43
N ILE A 509 -17.91 -4.38 -12.85
CA ILE A 509 -17.65 -3.89 -14.20
C ILE A 509 -16.14 -3.77 -14.45
N TYR A 510 -15.41 -3.16 -13.53
CA TYR A 510 -13.96 -3.01 -13.66
C TYR A 510 -13.25 -4.36 -13.75
N GLN A 511 -13.62 -5.34 -12.91
CA GLN A 511 -13.10 -6.71 -13.00
C GLN A 511 -13.36 -7.36 -14.37
N ARG A 512 -14.52 -7.12 -14.99
CA ARG A 512 -14.84 -7.61 -16.33
C ARG A 512 -14.04 -6.89 -17.42
N LEU A 513 -13.84 -5.57 -17.29
CA LEU A 513 -13.05 -4.79 -18.24
C LEU A 513 -11.56 -5.17 -18.23
N GLU A 514 -11.05 -5.71 -17.11
CA GLU A 514 -9.68 -6.23 -16.98
C GLU A 514 -9.47 -7.56 -17.72
N VAL A 515 -10.53 -8.31 -18.00
CA VAL A 515 -10.41 -9.56 -18.76
C VAL A 515 -9.90 -9.26 -20.16
N LYS A 516 -8.79 -9.90 -20.58
CA LYS A 516 -8.10 -9.59 -21.85
C LYS A 516 -8.42 -10.57 -22.99
N THR A 517 -8.99 -11.71 -22.67
CA THR A 517 -9.32 -12.76 -23.66
C THR A 517 -10.82 -12.96 -23.75
N PRO A 518 -11.39 -13.03 -24.99
CA PRO A 518 -12.80 -13.35 -25.20
C PRO A 518 -13.24 -14.59 -24.46
N GLY A 519 -14.47 -14.57 -23.94
CA GLY A 519 -15.07 -15.63 -23.15
C GLY A 519 -15.79 -15.10 -21.90
N PRO A 520 -16.01 -15.92 -20.87
CA PRO A 520 -16.74 -15.52 -19.67
C PRO A 520 -16.25 -14.20 -19.07
N ASN A 521 -17.18 -13.27 -18.81
CA ASN A 521 -16.95 -11.92 -18.27
C ASN A 521 -16.22 -10.93 -19.19
N TYR A 522 -15.80 -11.31 -20.40
CA TYR A 522 -15.17 -10.37 -21.33
C TYR A 522 -16.16 -9.29 -21.80
N CYS A 523 -15.67 -8.08 -22.04
CA CYS A 523 -16.45 -6.95 -22.55
C CYS A 523 -16.01 -6.60 -23.98
N HIS A 524 -16.89 -6.82 -24.95
CA HIS A 524 -16.73 -6.46 -26.35
C HIS A 524 -17.31 -5.07 -26.62
N PHE A 525 -16.71 -4.34 -27.56
CA PHE A 525 -17.20 -3.02 -28.00
C PHE A 525 -17.12 -2.90 -29.52
N PRO A 526 -18.16 -2.32 -30.17
CA PRO A 526 -18.16 -2.18 -31.63
C PRO A 526 -17.23 -1.03 -32.05
N SER A 527 -16.58 -1.21 -33.21
CA SER A 527 -15.76 -0.16 -33.83
C SER A 527 -16.60 0.79 -34.73
N ASN A 528 -17.86 0.47 -34.98
CA ASN A 528 -18.77 1.34 -35.74
C ASN A 528 -19.04 2.64 -34.92
N GLU A 529 -18.70 3.79 -35.48
CA GLU A 529 -18.91 5.10 -34.83
C GLU A 529 -20.39 5.42 -34.55
N GLU A 530 -21.31 4.93 -35.43
CA GLU A 530 -22.75 5.11 -35.22
C GLU A 530 -23.23 4.44 -33.93
N ALA A 531 -22.55 3.38 -33.47
CA ALA A 531 -22.89 2.71 -32.22
C ALA A 531 -22.59 3.57 -30.95
N GLY A 532 -21.83 4.66 -31.10
CA GLY A 532 -21.59 5.66 -30.05
C GLY A 532 -20.40 5.39 -29.15
N TYR A 533 -19.62 4.33 -29.36
CA TYR A 533 -18.46 3.96 -28.54
C TYR A 533 -17.21 4.72 -28.99
N THR A 534 -17.21 6.02 -28.77
CA THR A 534 -16.12 6.96 -29.07
C THR A 534 -15.08 7.02 -27.95
N GLU A 535 -13.98 7.75 -28.14
CA GLU A 535 -13.01 8.03 -27.06
C GLU A 535 -13.69 8.66 -25.84
N GLU A 536 -14.67 9.56 -26.03
CA GLU A 536 -15.42 10.20 -24.94
C GLU A 536 -16.18 9.16 -24.10
N TYR A 537 -16.77 8.14 -24.74
CA TYR A 537 -17.42 7.05 -24.02
C TYR A 537 -16.43 6.29 -23.13
N PHE A 538 -15.23 5.93 -23.63
CA PHE A 538 -14.25 5.19 -22.85
C PHE A 538 -13.63 6.02 -21.74
N LYS A 539 -13.41 7.33 -21.94
CA LYS A 539 -13.05 8.27 -20.87
C LYS A 539 -14.10 8.27 -19.76
N GLY A 540 -15.37 8.28 -20.11
CA GLY A 540 -16.47 8.19 -19.14
C GLY A 540 -16.58 6.82 -18.47
N LEU A 541 -16.37 5.72 -19.20
CA LEU A 541 -16.40 4.36 -18.67
C LEU A 541 -15.29 4.12 -17.64
N THR A 542 -14.15 4.76 -17.80
CA THR A 542 -12.98 4.65 -16.92
C THR A 542 -12.76 5.89 -16.04
N ALA A 543 -13.77 6.76 -15.93
CA ALA A 543 -13.65 8.06 -15.27
C ALA A 543 -13.37 7.98 -13.77
N GLU A 544 -13.71 6.89 -13.12
CA GLU A 544 -13.54 6.72 -11.69
C GLU A 544 -12.42 5.72 -11.37
N LYS A 545 -11.83 5.89 -10.19
CA LYS A 545 -10.89 4.94 -9.59
C LYS A 545 -11.36 4.58 -8.19
N LYS A 546 -11.08 3.34 -7.80
CA LYS A 546 -11.34 2.88 -6.44
C LYS A 546 -10.18 3.32 -5.55
N VAL A 547 -10.47 4.07 -4.50
CA VAL A 547 -9.48 4.49 -3.51
C VAL A 547 -9.84 3.96 -2.14
N VAL A 548 -8.83 3.59 -1.37
CA VAL A 548 -9.00 3.13 0.00
C VAL A 548 -8.56 4.24 0.93
N ARG A 549 -9.44 4.69 1.81
CA ARG A 549 -9.14 5.71 2.82
C ARG A 549 -9.46 5.24 4.22
N PHE A 550 -8.65 5.66 5.17
CA PHE A 550 -8.94 5.46 6.58
C PHE A 550 -9.93 6.53 7.08
N VAL A 551 -11.13 6.09 7.45
CA VAL A 551 -12.15 6.98 8.01
C VAL A 551 -12.58 6.46 9.37
N LYS A 552 -12.37 7.25 10.43
CA LYS A 552 -12.70 6.91 11.83
C LYS A 552 -12.16 5.56 12.29
N GLY A 553 -10.90 5.24 11.93
CA GLY A 553 -10.22 4.01 12.37
C GLY A 553 -10.54 2.75 11.57
N HIS A 554 -11.30 2.84 10.49
CA HIS A 554 -11.63 1.73 9.59
C HIS A 554 -11.22 2.05 8.15
N LEU A 555 -10.64 1.07 7.46
CA LEU A 555 -10.44 1.15 6.01
C LEU A 555 -11.80 1.23 5.33
N LYS A 556 -12.02 2.26 4.53
CA LYS A 556 -13.21 2.40 3.69
C LYS A 556 -12.81 2.59 2.25
N GLU A 557 -13.46 1.85 1.38
CA GLU A 557 -13.32 1.97 -0.07
C GLU A 557 -14.29 3.01 -0.60
N TYR A 558 -13.81 3.85 -1.51
CA TYR A 558 -14.59 4.87 -2.19
C TYR A 558 -14.26 4.85 -3.68
N TRP A 559 -15.25 5.23 -4.49
CA TRP A 559 -15.04 5.53 -5.89
C TRP A 559 -14.89 7.05 -6.05
N GLU A 560 -13.84 7.48 -6.75
CA GLU A 560 -13.54 8.89 -6.98
C GLU A 560 -13.17 9.12 -8.43
N ILE A 561 -13.55 10.28 -8.95
CA ILE A 561 -13.13 10.74 -10.28
C ILE A 561 -11.60 10.79 -10.36
N LYS A 562 -11.02 10.24 -11.43
CA LYS A 562 -9.57 10.14 -11.60
C LYS A 562 -8.88 11.51 -11.64
N ASP A 563 -9.37 12.43 -12.46
CA ASP A 563 -8.77 13.74 -12.68
C ASP A 563 -9.75 14.72 -13.36
N LYS A 564 -9.24 15.89 -13.77
CA LYS A 564 -10.06 16.94 -14.39
C LYS A 564 -10.49 16.63 -15.83
N GLU A 565 -9.85 15.70 -16.52
CA GLU A 565 -10.20 15.29 -17.89
C GLU A 565 -11.31 14.25 -17.89
N HIS A 566 -11.45 13.47 -16.81
CA HIS A 566 -12.44 12.42 -16.61
C HIS A 566 -13.64 12.89 -15.76
N LYS A 567 -14.17 14.07 -16.02
CA LYS A 567 -15.24 14.67 -15.20
C LYS A 567 -16.59 13.96 -15.29
N ARG A 568 -16.81 13.21 -16.36
CA ARG A 568 -18.12 12.61 -16.71
C ARG A 568 -18.01 11.10 -16.58
N ASN A 569 -18.86 10.49 -15.77
CA ASN A 569 -18.88 9.06 -15.46
C ASN A 569 -20.17 8.36 -15.95
N GLU A 570 -21.04 9.07 -16.67
CA GLU A 570 -22.32 8.54 -17.13
C GLU A 570 -22.18 7.18 -17.87
N PRO A 571 -21.18 6.92 -18.76
CA PRO A 571 -21.01 5.60 -19.37
C PRO A 571 -20.77 4.46 -18.37
N LEU A 572 -20.05 4.71 -17.25
CA LEU A 572 -19.86 3.73 -16.20
C LEU A 572 -21.18 3.44 -15.45
N ASP A 573 -21.94 4.48 -15.14
CA ASP A 573 -23.21 4.34 -14.47
C ASP A 573 -24.24 3.64 -15.37
N LEU A 574 -24.28 3.94 -16.68
CA LEU A 574 -25.13 3.26 -17.65
C LEU A 574 -24.84 1.75 -17.76
N ARG A 575 -23.55 1.38 -17.84
CA ARG A 575 -23.12 -0.03 -17.84
C ARG A 575 -23.53 -0.72 -16.53
N ASN A 576 -23.47 0.00 -15.40
CA ASN A 576 -23.93 -0.49 -14.11
C ASN A 576 -25.46 -0.72 -14.10
N TYR A 577 -26.24 0.19 -14.68
CA TYR A 577 -27.69 0.08 -14.78
C TYR A 577 -28.14 -1.03 -15.72
N ALA A 578 -27.46 -1.21 -16.89
CA ALA A 578 -27.71 -2.34 -17.78
C ALA A 578 -27.38 -3.68 -17.11
N THR A 579 -26.31 -3.74 -16.30
CA THR A 579 -25.95 -4.92 -15.50
C THR A 579 -27.03 -5.18 -14.41
N ALA A 580 -27.56 -4.12 -13.79
CA ALA A 580 -28.65 -4.24 -12.82
C ALA A 580 -29.93 -4.80 -13.47
N ALA A 581 -30.28 -4.36 -14.67
CA ALA A 581 -31.42 -4.88 -15.43
C ALA A 581 -31.31 -6.38 -15.68
N LEU A 582 -30.11 -6.87 -16.05
CA LEU A 582 -29.82 -8.31 -16.17
C LEU A 582 -30.00 -9.03 -14.82
N ALA A 583 -29.41 -8.50 -13.75
CA ALA A 583 -29.43 -9.10 -12.42
C ALA A 583 -30.84 -9.17 -11.82
N ILE A 584 -31.70 -8.18 -12.09
CA ILE A 584 -33.12 -8.17 -11.67
C ILE A 584 -33.89 -9.21 -12.45
N SER A 585 -33.67 -9.30 -13.76
CA SER A 585 -34.42 -10.19 -14.67
C SER A 585 -34.04 -11.67 -14.55
N ARG A 586 -32.78 -11.96 -14.15
CA ARG A 586 -32.22 -13.31 -13.94
C ARG A 586 -32.49 -14.30 -15.07
N PRO A 587 -32.20 -13.97 -16.36
CA PRO A 587 -32.38 -14.92 -17.45
C PRO A 587 -31.38 -16.07 -17.35
N VAL A 588 -31.68 -17.16 -18.04
CA VAL A 588 -30.72 -18.29 -18.16
C VAL A 588 -29.75 -17.97 -19.29
N LEU A 589 -28.49 -17.68 -18.94
CA LEU A 589 -27.43 -17.38 -19.89
C LEU A 589 -26.76 -18.68 -20.39
N LYS A 590 -27.50 -19.50 -21.14
CA LYS A 590 -26.99 -20.69 -21.82
C LYS A 590 -27.55 -20.73 -23.25
N LYS A 591 -26.70 -21.06 -24.20
CA LYS A 591 -27.17 -21.36 -25.55
C LYS A 591 -28.14 -22.56 -25.52
N PRO A 592 -29.17 -22.57 -26.36
CA PRO A 592 -30.02 -23.77 -26.54
C PRO A 592 -29.13 -24.98 -26.92
N ASP A 593 -29.49 -26.16 -26.43
CA ASP A 593 -28.83 -27.40 -26.88
C ASP A 593 -28.98 -27.58 -28.39
N ALA A 594 -28.12 -28.40 -29.02
CA ALA A 594 -28.08 -28.59 -30.47
C ALA A 594 -29.41 -29.07 -31.10
N ASP A 595 -30.36 -29.53 -30.30
CA ASP A 595 -31.71 -29.94 -30.65
C ASP A 595 -32.77 -28.82 -30.44
N GLY A 596 -32.34 -27.59 -30.12
CA GLY A 596 -33.22 -26.43 -29.95
C GLY A 596 -34.01 -26.40 -28.65
N THR A 597 -33.73 -27.28 -27.71
CA THR A 597 -34.44 -27.32 -26.42
C THR A 597 -33.93 -26.17 -25.51
N PRO A 598 -34.80 -25.29 -24.96
CA PRO A 598 -34.39 -24.24 -24.05
C PRO A 598 -33.73 -24.81 -22.83
N ALA A 599 -32.54 -24.32 -22.47
CA ALA A 599 -31.82 -24.73 -21.26
C ALA A 599 -32.70 -24.50 -20.00
N GLN A 600 -33.01 -25.58 -19.27
CA GLN A 600 -33.78 -25.48 -18.04
C GLN A 600 -32.95 -24.91 -16.89
N PRO A 601 -33.55 -24.05 -16.01
CA PRO A 601 -32.83 -23.53 -14.83
C PRO A 601 -32.44 -24.68 -13.90
N VAL A 602 -31.16 -24.75 -13.54
CA VAL A 602 -30.65 -25.71 -12.55
C VAL A 602 -31.38 -25.47 -11.24
N LYS A 603 -32.29 -26.38 -10.86
CA LYS A 603 -32.95 -26.35 -9.55
C LYS A 603 -31.85 -26.58 -8.50
N LYS A 604 -31.47 -25.52 -7.78
CA LYS A 604 -30.65 -25.67 -6.56
C LYS A 604 -31.42 -26.59 -5.60
N SER A 605 -30.91 -27.79 -5.37
CA SER A 605 -31.44 -28.68 -4.33
C SER A 605 -31.37 -27.95 -3.00
N ARG A 606 -32.52 -27.74 -2.37
CA ARG A 606 -32.59 -27.29 -0.99
C ARG A 606 -31.99 -28.40 -0.13
N GLY A 607 -30.71 -28.25 0.28
CA GLY A 607 -30.08 -29.10 1.26
C GLY A 607 -30.94 -29.05 2.53
N ARG A 608 -31.54 -30.19 2.86
CA ARG A 608 -32.28 -30.42 4.11
C ARG A 608 -31.29 -30.24 5.25
N ARG A 609 -31.36 -29.14 6.00
CA ARG A 609 -30.67 -29.01 7.29
C ARG A 609 -31.17 -30.13 8.19
N GLN A 610 -30.37 -31.16 8.42
CA GLN A 610 -30.54 -32.05 9.56
C GLN A 610 -30.24 -31.25 10.82
N LEU A 611 -31.28 -30.95 11.58
CA LEU A 611 -31.16 -30.57 12.98
C LEU A 611 -30.71 -31.84 13.74
N SER A 612 -29.42 -31.92 14.09
CA SER A 612 -28.96 -32.82 15.13
C SER A 612 -29.44 -32.23 16.46
N GLY A 613 -30.53 -32.76 16.99
CA GLY A 613 -30.90 -32.57 18.37
C GLY A 613 -30.10 -33.48 19.28
N GLY A 614 -29.78 -32.98 20.43
CA GLY A 614 -29.75 -33.81 21.61
C GLY A 614 -28.41 -33.96 22.32
N ILE A 615 -28.47 -33.55 23.48
CA ILE A 615 -27.93 -33.87 24.81
C ILE A 615 -26.71 -33.08 25.21
#